data_ac40f3d0aef9916bfacf5c36edaa1b6e
#
_entry.id   ac40f3d0aef9916bfacf5c36edaa1b6e
#
_cell.length_a   1.000
_cell.length_b   1.000
_cell.length_c   1.000
_cell.angle_alpha   90.00
_cell.angle_beta   90.00
_cell.angle_gamma   90.00
#
_symmetry.space_group_name_H-M   'P 1'
#
loop_
_entity.id
_entity.type
_entity.pdbx_description
1 polymer ?
#
loop_
_entity_poly.entity_id
_entity_poly.type
_entity_poly.pdbx_seq_one_letter_code
_entity_poly.pdbx_strand_id
1 'polypeptide(L)'
;MKIQYSLLLFLLLLGFTQCKSPAAKEDRLSDDALMDTVQRRTFNYFWEGAEPNSGLARERIHIDGVYPENDQNVITSGGSGFGIMAILAGIDRGYVTRQEGLERMEKIVSFLETADRFHGAYPHWWYGDTGKVKPFGQKDNGGDLVETAFLMQGLLAVHQYYINGNEKEKALAAKIDELWHGMEFDWYRNGNQNVLYWHWSPNYGWEMNFPLEGYNECLITYILAASSPTHSVPAACYHEGWARSGGIKSASKPYGYPLELKHNGAEEKGGPLFWAHYSYIGLDPRNLTDQYANYWNVVRNHAMSDYQYCVTNPKGYKGYGPDCWGLTASYSINGYSAHMPDNDLGVITPTAALSSFPYTPEESMAALKGFYKQGSWIWGKYGFYDAFSPNEKWTVPHYLAIDQCTIAPMIENHR
;
A
#
# COMPACT_ATOMS: atom_id res chain seq x y z
N MET A 1 67.23 72.23 -28.90
CA MET A 1 65.88 72.48 -28.33
C MET A 1 65.05 71.18 -28.36
N LYS A 2 65.04 70.45 -27.25
CA LYS A 2 64.26 69.16 -27.18
C LYS A 2 63.09 69.44 -26.24
N ILE A 3 61.89 69.30 -26.75
CA ILE A 3 60.63 69.41 -26.01
C ILE A 3 60.25 67.95 -25.54
N GLN A 4 60.18 67.75 -24.22
CA GLN A 4 59.69 66.55 -23.60
C GLN A 4 58.18 66.69 -23.40
N TYR A 5 57.42 65.74 -23.91
CA TYR A 5 56.01 65.59 -23.58
C TYR A 5 55.89 64.53 -22.47
N SER A 6 55.35 64.91 -21.32
CA SER A 6 54.99 64.04 -20.23
C SER A 6 53.53 63.56 -20.50
N LEU A 7 53.34 62.27 -20.64
CA LEU A 7 52.01 61.62 -20.75
C LEU A 7 51.56 61.30 -19.32
N LEU A 8 50.48 61.91 -18.85
CA LEU A 8 49.76 61.49 -17.65
C LEU A 8 48.79 60.38 -17.95
N LEU A 9 49.04 59.22 -17.39
CA LEU A 9 48.15 58.04 -17.50
C LEU A 9 47.12 58.10 -16.35
N PHE A 10 45.85 58.38 -16.66
CA PHE A 10 44.73 58.31 -15.73
C PHE A 10 44.20 56.83 -15.70
N LEU A 11 44.47 56.10 -14.62
CA LEU A 11 43.90 54.80 -14.35
C LEU A 11 42.47 54.99 -13.79
N LEU A 12 41.46 54.76 -14.62
CA LEU A 12 40.08 54.61 -14.18
C LEU A 12 39.89 53.19 -13.58
N LEU A 13 39.84 53.10 -12.25
CA LEU A 13 39.38 51.89 -11.52
C LEU A 13 37.85 51.81 -11.64
N LEU A 14 37.38 51.01 -12.60
CA LEU A 14 35.99 50.57 -12.67
C LEU A 14 35.77 49.49 -11.60
N GLY A 15 35.19 49.88 -10.48
CA GLY A 15 34.71 48.97 -9.46
C GLY A 15 33.50 48.19 -10.01
N PHE A 16 33.69 46.92 -10.39
CA PHE A 16 32.59 45.98 -10.61
C PHE A 16 31.96 45.64 -9.28
N THR A 17 30.90 46.32 -8.89
CA THR A 17 29.97 45.81 -7.88
C THR A 17 29.23 44.65 -8.48
N GLN A 18 29.66 43.41 -8.18
CA GLN A 18 28.85 42.23 -8.42
C GLN A 18 27.59 42.35 -7.54
N CYS A 19 26.46 42.76 -8.14
CA CYS A 19 25.16 42.48 -7.58
C CYS A 19 25.01 40.95 -7.51
N LYS A 20 25.21 40.37 -6.32
CA LYS A 20 24.69 39.02 -6.05
C LYS A 20 23.19 39.12 -6.16
N SER A 21 22.63 38.62 -7.26
CA SER A 21 21.20 38.29 -7.31
C SER A 21 20.89 37.44 -6.10
N PRO A 22 19.83 37.73 -5.33
CA PRO A 22 19.38 36.83 -4.30
C PRO A 22 19.07 35.50 -5.02
N ALA A 23 19.73 34.44 -4.59
CA ALA A 23 19.37 33.10 -5.03
C ALA A 23 17.86 32.97 -4.86
N ALA A 24 17.15 32.69 -5.95
CA ALA A 24 15.73 32.39 -5.90
C ALA A 24 15.57 31.35 -4.79
N LYS A 25 14.83 31.66 -3.72
CA LYS A 25 14.37 30.65 -2.79
C LYS A 25 13.61 29.67 -3.66
N GLU A 26 14.17 28.47 -3.89
CA GLU A 26 13.35 27.35 -4.31
C GLU A 26 12.19 27.31 -3.33
N ASP A 27 10.97 27.50 -3.82
CA ASP A 27 9.74 27.39 -3.04
C ASP A 27 9.58 25.90 -2.68
N ARG A 28 10.33 25.46 -1.67
CA ARG A 28 10.22 24.09 -1.15
C ARG A 28 8.93 24.02 -0.35
N LEU A 29 8.04 23.13 -0.77
CA LEU A 29 6.86 22.80 0.03
C LEU A 29 7.28 22.48 1.46
N SER A 30 6.49 22.90 2.46
CA SER A 30 6.64 22.40 3.82
C SER A 30 6.39 20.90 3.87
N ASP A 31 6.84 20.23 4.92
CA ASP A 31 6.66 18.80 5.09
C ASP A 31 5.17 18.42 5.04
N ASP A 32 4.31 19.20 5.70
CA ASP A 32 2.86 19.01 5.66
C ASP A 32 2.26 19.21 4.26
N ALA A 33 2.69 20.27 3.55
CA ALA A 33 2.22 20.52 2.19
C ALA A 33 2.68 19.43 1.20
N LEU A 34 3.86 18.85 1.43
CA LEU A 34 4.38 17.76 0.62
C LEU A 34 3.60 16.46 0.88
N MET A 35 3.35 16.13 2.15
CA MET A 35 2.49 14.99 2.51
C MET A 35 1.08 15.15 1.92
N ASP A 36 0.48 16.33 2.05
CA ASP A 36 -0.85 16.61 1.49
C ASP A 36 -0.86 16.44 -0.04
N THR A 37 0.17 16.91 -0.72
CA THR A 37 0.33 16.78 -2.17
C THR A 37 0.35 15.30 -2.58
N VAL A 38 1.13 14.47 -1.90
CA VAL A 38 1.24 13.03 -2.20
C VAL A 38 -0.06 12.31 -1.86
N GLN A 39 -0.61 12.56 -0.68
CA GLN A 39 -1.87 11.96 -0.23
C GLN A 39 -3.01 12.26 -1.19
N ARG A 40 -3.16 13.52 -1.63
CA ARG A 40 -4.17 13.94 -2.61
C ARG A 40 -3.97 13.31 -3.98
N ARG A 41 -2.72 13.23 -4.48
CA ARG A 41 -2.43 12.58 -5.77
C ARG A 41 -2.74 11.09 -5.75
N THR A 42 -2.37 10.42 -4.67
CA THR A 42 -2.69 9.00 -4.49
C THR A 42 -4.19 8.77 -4.34
N PHE A 43 -4.90 9.62 -3.58
CA PHE A 43 -6.35 9.61 -3.50
C PHE A 43 -7.01 9.69 -4.89
N ASN A 44 -6.49 10.52 -5.79
CA ASN A 44 -7.05 10.68 -7.15
C ASN A 44 -6.96 9.39 -7.99
N TYR A 45 -6.05 8.45 -7.69
CA TYR A 45 -6.08 7.14 -8.30
C TYR A 45 -7.41 6.42 -8.05
N PHE A 46 -7.91 6.50 -6.81
CA PHE A 46 -9.14 5.84 -6.38
C PHE A 46 -10.40 6.68 -6.65
N TRP A 47 -10.23 7.96 -6.89
CA TRP A 47 -11.35 8.86 -7.16
C TRP A 47 -11.58 9.08 -8.65
N GLU A 48 -10.61 9.63 -9.35
CA GLU A 48 -10.66 9.90 -10.79
C GLU A 48 -10.33 8.67 -11.63
N GLY A 49 -9.39 7.85 -11.16
CA GLY A 49 -8.89 6.65 -11.83
C GLY A 49 -9.76 5.40 -11.63
N ALA A 50 -10.77 5.46 -10.76
CA ALA A 50 -11.67 4.35 -10.52
C ALA A 50 -12.34 3.82 -11.78
N GLU A 51 -12.70 2.54 -11.78
CA GLU A 51 -13.50 1.95 -12.84
C GLU A 51 -14.93 2.54 -12.80
N PRO A 52 -15.46 3.06 -13.93
CA PRO A 52 -16.64 3.94 -13.91
C PRO A 52 -17.96 3.22 -13.54
N ASN A 53 -18.11 1.92 -13.79
CA ASN A 53 -19.34 1.20 -13.46
C ASN A 53 -19.40 0.78 -11.99
N SER A 54 -18.32 0.19 -11.49
CA SER A 54 -18.22 -0.29 -10.12
C SER A 54 -17.87 0.79 -9.10
N GLY A 55 -17.10 1.80 -9.50
CA GLY A 55 -16.49 2.77 -8.58
C GLY A 55 -15.29 2.25 -7.80
N LEU A 56 -14.91 0.98 -8.01
CA LEU A 56 -13.78 0.31 -7.39
C LEU A 56 -12.44 0.65 -8.10
N ALA A 57 -11.34 0.31 -7.46
CA ALA A 57 -10.01 0.56 -8.00
C ALA A 57 -9.72 -0.33 -9.22
N ARG A 58 -9.30 0.28 -10.33
CA ARG A 58 -8.66 -0.48 -11.41
C ARG A 58 -7.44 -1.19 -10.85
N GLU A 59 -7.19 -2.41 -11.29
CA GLU A 59 -6.01 -3.16 -10.86
C GLU A 59 -4.73 -2.37 -11.21
N ARG A 60 -4.67 -1.82 -12.43
CA ARG A 60 -3.59 -0.92 -12.85
C ARG A 60 -4.06 0.23 -13.73
N ILE A 61 -3.24 1.26 -13.84
CA ILE A 61 -3.43 2.37 -14.78
C ILE A 61 -2.11 2.63 -15.49
N HIS A 62 -2.08 2.39 -16.80
CA HIS A 62 -0.95 2.71 -17.64
C HIS A 62 -0.87 4.22 -17.90
N ILE A 63 0.33 4.81 -17.82
CA ILE A 63 0.51 6.27 -17.94
C ILE A 63 0.27 6.80 -19.36
N ASP A 64 0.45 5.94 -20.36
CA ASP A 64 0.20 6.24 -21.79
C ASP A 64 -1.24 5.93 -22.23
N GLY A 65 -2.05 5.33 -21.34
CA GLY A 65 -3.42 4.91 -21.64
C GLY A 65 -3.54 3.69 -22.55
N VAL A 66 -2.44 3.00 -22.82
CA VAL A 66 -2.41 1.78 -23.65
C VAL A 66 -2.50 0.55 -22.75
N TYR A 67 -3.48 -0.30 -23.02
CA TYR A 67 -3.75 -1.53 -22.27
C TYR A 67 -3.56 -2.76 -23.17
N PRO A 68 -2.33 -3.28 -23.30
CA PRO A 68 -2.01 -4.34 -24.26
C PRO A 68 -2.74 -5.65 -23.96
N GLU A 69 -3.08 -5.90 -22.71
CA GLU A 69 -3.79 -7.11 -22.27
C GLU A 69 -5.31 -6.91 -22.17
N ASN A 70 -5.82 -5.77 -22.66
CA ASN A 70 -7.23 -5.39 -22.58
C ASN A 70 -7.79 -5.43 -21.13
N ASP A 71 -6.96 -5.03 -20.18
CA ASP A 71 -7.21 -5.11 -18.73
C ASP A 71 -7.68 -3.77 -18.13
N GLN A 72 -8.02 -2.79 -18.97
CA GLN A 72 -8.47 -1.45 -18.54
C GLN A 72 -9.66 -1.49 -17.57
N ASN A 73 -10.56 -2.47 -17.72
CA ASN A 73 -11.75 -2.63 -16.88
C ASN A 73 -11.58 -3.67 -15.77
N VAL A 74 -10.36 -4.17 -15.57
CA VAL A 74 -10.06 -5.08 -14.46
C VAL A 74 -9.96 -4.29 -13.18
N ILE A 75 -10.68 -4.73 -12.15
CA ILE A 75 -10.66 -4.18 -10.80
C ILE A 75 -10.17 -5.22 -9.81
N THR A 76 -9.55 -4.75 -8.73
CA THR A 76 -8.97 -5.60 -7.68
C THR A 76 -9.76 -5.49 -6.38
N SER A 77 -9.92 -6.58 -5.65
CA SER A 77 -10.64 -6.60 -4.38
C SER A 77 -9.86 -5.97 -3.24
N GLY A 78 -8.69 -6.45 -2.92
CA GLY A 78 -7.90 -5.92 -1.79
C GLY A 78 -7.45 -4.49 -2.01
N GLY A 79 -6.91 -4.18 -3.19
CA GLY A 79 -6.57 -2.81 -3.54
C GLY A 79 -7.76 -1.85 -3.45
N SER A 80 -8.97 -2.29 -3.79
CA SER A 80 -10.17 -1.49 -3.60
C SER A 80 -10.51 -1.27 -2.13
N GLY A 81 -10.29 -2.25 -1.25
CA GLY A 81 -10.51 -2.09 0.19
C GLY A 81 -9.64 -0.99 0.80
N PHE A 82 -8.37 -0.97 0.43
CA PHE A 82 -7.46 0.10 0.85
C PHE A 82 -7.82 1.44 0.19
N GLY A 83 -8.21 1.43 -1.09
CA GLY A 83 -8.69 2.61 -1.80
C GLY A 83 -9.94 3.23 -1.18
N ILE A 84 -10.86 2.42 -0.65
CA ILE A 84 -12.01 2.86 0.14
C ILE A 84 -11.57 3.67 1.36
N MET A 85 -10.56 3.20 2.09
CA MET A 85 -10.00 3.94 3.23
C MET A 85 -9.28 5.22 2.79
N ALA A 86 -8.61 5.22 1.62
CA ALA A 86 -8.07 6.45 1.03
C ALA A 86 -9.18 7.47 0.68
N ILE A 87 -10.36 7.00 0.27
CA ILE A 87 -11.52 7.88 0.02
C ILE A 87 -12.06 8.47 1.33
N LEU A 88 -12.13 7.69 2.41
CA LEU A 88 -12.50 8.22 3.73
C LEU A 88 -11.52 9.32 4.20
N ALA A 89 -10.22 9.09 4.08
CA ALA A 89 -9.21 10.11 4.33
C ALA A 89 -9.42 11.36 3.45
N GLY A 90 -9.76 11.17 2.17
CA GLY A 90 -10.07 12.27 1.25
C GLY A 90 -11.29 13.09 1.63
N ILE A 91 -12.33 12.47 2.21
CA ILE A 91 -13.50 13.17 2.75
C ILE A 91 -13.09 14.02 3.95
N ASP A 92 -12.33 13.44 4.88
CA ASP A 92 -11.90 14.13 6.11
C ASP A 92 -10.96 15.31 5.79
N ARG A 93 -10.10 15.15 4.80
CA ARG A 93 -9.21 16.21 4.28
C ARG A 93 -9.90 17.24 3.38
N GLY A 94 -11.18 17.06 3.07
CA GLY A 94 -11.94 17.98 2.20
C GLY A 94 -11.52 17.92 0.73
N TYR A 95 -10.94 16.82 0.26
CA TYR A 95 -10.67 16.61 -1.18
C TYR A 95 -11.96 16.40 -1.96
N VAL A 96 -12.96 15.79 -1.31
CA VAL A 96 -14.33 15.62 -1.76
C VAL A 96 -15.27 15.86 -0.58
N THR A 97 -16.52 16.17 -0.87
CA THR A 97 -17.53 16.34 0.16
C THR A 97 -18.00 15.00 0.74
N ARG A 98 -18.55 15.02 1.96
CA ARG A 98 -19.16 13.84 2.58
C ARG A 98 -20.27 13.23 1.72
N GLN A 99 -21.05 14.07 1.01
CA GLN A 99 -22.12 13.62 0.12
C GLN A 99 -21.55 12.91 -1.12
N GLU A 100 -20.53 13.45 -1.76
CA GLU A 100 -19.87 12.80 -2.91
C GLU A 100 -19.25 11.47 -2.49
N GLY A 101 -18.64 11.42 -1.29
CA GLY A 101 -18.11 10.18 -0.71
C GLY A 101 -19.20 9.15 -0.49
N LEU A 102 -20.35 9.54 0.08
CA LEU A 102 -21.51 8.67 0.28
C LEU A 102 -21.98 8.06 -1.05
N GLU A 103 -22.18 8.90 -2.07
CA GLU A 103 -22.63 8.46 -3.41
C GLU A 103 -21.63 7.47 -4.04
N ARG A 104 -20.34 7.68 -3.84
CA ARG A 104 -19.31 6.74 -4.30
C ARG A 104 -19.42 5.40 -3.55
N MET A 105 -19.60 5.42 -2.22
CA MET A 105 -19.72 4.20 -1.43
C MET A 105 -21.02 3.44 -1.73
N GLU A 106 -22.15 4.15 -1.94
CA GLU A 106 -23.41 3.53 -2.40
C GLU A 106 -23.21 2.78 -3.73
N LYS A 107 -22.49 3.39 -4.67
CA LYS A 107 -22.15 2.76 -5.95
C LYS A 107 -21.32 1.50 -5.77
N ILE A 108 -20.26 1.56 -4.97
CA ILE A 108 -19.37 0.44 -4.68
C ILE A 108 -20.15 -0.71 -4.05
N VAL A 109 -20.92 -0.42 -3.01
CA VAL A 109 -21.69 -1.45 -2.30
C VAL A 109 -22.75 -2.06 -3.21
N SER A 110 -23.45 -1.27 -4.03
CA SER A 110 -24.43 -1.80 -4.99
C SER A 110 -23.80 -2.70 -6.04
N PHE A 111 -22.58 -2.45 -6.47
CA PHE A 111 -21.83 -3.37 -7.32
C PHE A 111 -21.49 -4.66 -6.59
N LEU A 112 -21.00 -4.58 -5.35
CA LEU A 112 -20.60 -5.73 -4.54
C LEU A 112 -21.79 -6.65 -4.18
N GLU A 113 -23.00 -6.11 -4.05
CA GLU A 113 -24.24 -6.90 -3.82
C GLU A 113 -24.52 -7.88 -4.97
N THR A 114 -24.03 -7.59 -6.19
CA THR A 114 -24.33 -8.36 -7.42
C THR A 114 -23.13 -9.04 -8.06
N ALA A 115 -21.92 -8.67 -7.66
CA ALA A 115 -20.68 -9.23 -8.18
C ALA A 115 -20.49 -10.71 -7.75
N ASP A 116 -19.72 -11.46 -8.53
CA ASP A 116 -19.42 -12.84 -8.20
C ASP A 116 -18.77 -12.95 -6.81
N ARG A 117 -19.33 -13.88 -6.00
CA ARG A 117 -18.85 -14.24 -4.65
C ARG A 117 -18.87 -15.77 -4.51
N PHE A 118 -17.96 -16.28 -3.69
CA PHE A 118 -17.75 -17.71 -3.50
C PHE A 118 -17.67 -18.01 -2.00
N HIS A 119 -18.73 -18.56 -1.43
CA HIS A 119 -18.83 -18.72 0.04
C HIS A 119 -18.57 -17.41 0.78
N GLY A 120 -19.18 -16.34 0.28
CA GLY A 120 -19.00 -15.00 0.81
C GLY A 120 -17.72 -14.28 0.41
N ALA A 121 -16.65 -14.98 0.04
CA ALA A 121 -15.42 -14.33 -0.42
C ALA A 121 -15.52 -13.86 -1.87
N TYR A 122 -14.94 -12.72 -2.12
CA TYR A 122 -14.79 -12.15 -3.43
C TYR A 122 -13.54 -12.71 -4.14
N PRO A 123 -13.50 -12.72 -5.48
CA PRO A 123 -12.30 -13.11 -6.21
C PRO A 123 -11.20 -12.05 -6.11
N HIS A 124 -9.99 -12.41 -6.47
CA HIS A 124 -8.85 -11.50 -6.57
C HIS A 124 -9.17 -10.32 -7.50
N TRP A 125 -9.72 -10.64 -8.69
CA TRP A 125 -10.11 -9.66 -9.71
C TRP A 125 -11.49 -9.92 -10.28
N TRP A 126 -12.15 -8.83 -10.71
CA TRP A 126 -13.36 -8.85 -11.53
C TRP A 126 -13.17 -8.06 -12.83
N TYR A 127 -14.05 -8.32 -13.77
CA TYR A 127 -14.35 -7.33 -14.80
C TYR A 127 -15.33 -6.30 -14.23
N GLY A 128 -14.94 -5.02 -14.17
CA GLY A 128 -15.71 -3.95 -13.52
C GLY A 128 -17.03 -3.61 -14.23
N ASP A 129 -17.15 -3.94 -15.51
CA ASP A 129 -18.37 -3.75 -16.29
C ASP A 129 -19.43 -4.84 -16.06
N THR A 130 -19.04 -6.03 -15.64
CA THR A 130 -19.94 -7.19 -15.50
C THR A 130 -20.03 -7.74 -14.09
N GLY A 131 -19.09 -7.45 -13.21
CA GLY A 131 -18.99 -8.07 -11.89
C GLY A 131 -18.59 -9.54 -11.92
N LYS A 132 -18.19 -10.06 -13.09
CA LYS A 132 -17.76 -11.44 -13.24
C LYS A 132 -16.30 -11.61 -12.87
N VAL A 133 -15.98 -12.75 -12.25
CA VAL A 133 -14.60 -13.10 -11.90
C VAL A 133 -13.70 -13.05 -13.12
N LYS A 134 -12.58 -12.31 -13.00
CA LYS A 134 -11.43 -12.43 -13.88
C LYS A 134 -10.40 -13.33 -13.19
N PRO A 135 -10.12 -14.53 -13.70
CA PRO A 135 -9.14 -15.41 -13.07
C PRO A 135 -7.78 -14.74 -12.93
N PHE A 136 -7.22 -14.75 -11.73
CA PHE A 136 -5.83 -14.37 -11.48
C PHE A 136 -4.88 -15.44 -12.01
N GLY A 137 -5.29 -16.70 -11.85
CA GLY A 137 -4.61 -17.88 -12.38
C GLY A 137 -5.61 -18.99 -12.66
N GLN A 138 -5.16 -20.09 -13.28
CA GLN A 138 -6.04 -21.19 -13.67
C GLN A 138 -6.85 -21.75 -12.50
N LYS A 139 -6.23 -21.91 -11.33
CA LYS A 139 -6.87 -22.42 -10.11
C LYS A 139 -7.33 -21.32 -9.17
N ASP A 140 -6.98 -20.07 -9.46
CA ASP A 140 -7.37 -18.86 -8.76
C ASP A 140 -8.43 -18.12 -9.59
N ASN A 141 -9.61 -18.74 -9.66
CA ASN A 141 -10.76 -18.27 -10.43
C ASN A 141 -12.05 -18.28 -9.59
N GLY A 142 -11.89 -18.19 -8.28
CA GLY A 142 -12.99 -18.26 -7.31
C GLY A 142 -12.77 -17.30 -6.16
N GLY A 143 -13.05 -17.73 -4.93
CA GLY A 143 -12.89 -16.89 -3.74
C GLY A 143 -11.45 -16.76 -3.30
N ASP A 144 -11.02 -15.52 -3.07
CA ASP A 144 -9.77 -15.14 -2.43
C ASP A 144 -10.08 -14.55 -1.05
N LEU A 145 -9.79 -15.32 0.01
CA LEU A 145 -10.14 -14.94 1.36
C LEU A 145 -9.33 -13.75 1.87
N VAL A 146 -8.06 -13.64 1.47
CA VAL A 146 -7.14 -12.60 1.95
C VAL A 146 -7.46 -11.26 1.29
N GLU A 147 -7.60 -11.24 -0.03
CA GLU A 147 -8.02 -10.05 -0.76
C GLU A 147 -9.42 -9.57 -0.29
N THR A 148 -10.32 -10.53 -0.01
CA THR A 148 -11.63 -10.20 0.58
C THR A 148 -11.51 -9.61 1.98
N ALA A 149 -10.57 -10.09 2.80
CA ALA A 149 -10.33 -9.51 4.12
C ALA A 149 -9.85 -8.06 4.03
N PHE A 150 -9.01 -7.74 3.05
CA PHE A 150 -8.59 -6.36 2.78
C PHE A 150 -9.76 -5.48 2.31
N LEU A 151 -10.63 -6.00 1.44
CA LEU A 151 -11.84 -5.30 1.02
C LEU A 151 -12.79 -5.06 2.21
N MET A 152 -13.02 -6.09 3.01
CA MET A 152 -13.90 -6.01 4.16
C MET A 152 -13.38 -5.07 5.24
N GLN A 153 -12.06 -5.00 5.46
CA GLN A 153 -11.43 -4.01 6.33
C GLN A 153 -11.84 -2.57 5.92
N GLY A 154 -11.79 -2.27 4.63
CA GLY A 154 -12.23 -0.99 4.09
C GLY A 154 -13.74 -0.76 4.26
N LEU A 155 -14.56 -1.75 3.97
CA LEU A 155 -16.01 -1.66 4.11
C LEU A 155 -16.45 -1.45 5.57
N LEU A 156 -15.80 -2.14 6.52
CA LEU A 156 -16.09 -1.95 7.95
C LEU A 156 -15.67 -0.57 8.45
N ALA A 157 -14.62 0.03 7.88
CA ALA A 157 -14.28 1.43 8.15
C ALA A 157 -15.39 2.37 7.64
N VAL A 158 -15.94 2.13 6.44
CA VAL A 158 -17.10 2.88 5.91
C VAL A 158 -18.34 2.70 6.77
N HIS A 159 -18.64 1.46 7.20
CA HIS A 159 -19.73 1.17 8.11
C HIS A 159 -19.63 2.02 9.37
N GLN A 160 -18.47 2.00 10.03
CA GLN A 160 -18.25 2.78 11.25
C GLN A 160 -18.31 4.29 11.02
N TYR A 161 -17.88 4.76 9.87
CA TYR A 161 -17.92 6.18 9.51
C TYR A 161 -19.34 6.72 9.34
N TYR A 162 -20.26 5.90 8.82
CA TYR A 162 -21.61 6.32 8.46
C TYR A 162 -22.74 5.84 9.39
N ILE A 163 -22.50 4.86 10.27
CA ILE A 163 -23.55 4.21 11.09
C ILE A 163 -24.36 5.19 11.98
N ASN A 164 -23.73 6.26 12.41
CA ASN A 164 -24.38 7.29 13.26
C ASN A 164 -24.83 8.52 12.46
N GLY A 165 -24.85 8.42 11.13
CA GLY A 165 -25.19 9.53 10.24
C GLY A 165 -26.70 9.69 9.98
N ASN A 166 -27.02 10.29 8.82
CA ASN A 166 -28.41 10.42 8.37
C ASN A 166 -28.99 9.08 7.87
N GLU A 167 -30.26 9.05 7.47
CA GLU A 167 -30.94 7.82 7.08
C GLU A 167 -30.31 7.11 5.86
N LYS A 168 -29.77 7.85 4.89
CA LYS A 168 -29.06 7.25 3.75
C LYS A 168 -27.73 6.63 4.18
N GLU A 169 -26.98 7.31 5.04
CA GLU A 169 -25.73 6.83 5.61
C GLU A 169 -25.91 5.55 6.43
N LYS A 170 -26.97 5.52 7.26
CA LYS A 170 -27.35 4.31 8.02
C LYS A 170 -27.79 3.17 7.10
N ALA A 171 -28.52 3.47 6.02
CA ALA A 171 -28.92 2.47 5.03
C ALA A 171 -27.69 1.85 4.33
N LEU A 172 -26.69 2.67 3.99
CA LEU A 172 -25.42 2.16 3.46
C LEU A 172 -24.69 1.27 4.47
N ALA A 173 -24.61 1.69 5.74
CA ALA A 173 -23.98 0.91 6.80
C ALA A 173 -24.68 -0.46 6.97
N ALA A 174 -26.03 -0.50 6.93
CA ALA A 174 -26.80 -1.75 7.01
C ALA A 174 -26.49 -2.71 5.85
N LYS A 175 -26.34 -2.21 4.62
CA LYS A 175 -25.94 -3.04 3.47
C LYS A 175 -24.54 -3.62 3.62
N ILE A 176 -23.59 -2.83 4.15
CA ILE A 176 -22.25 -3.33 4.45
C ILE A 176 -22.30 -4.43 5.51
N ASP A 177 -23.16 -4.27 6.50
CA ASP A 177 -23.38 -5.27 7.55
C ASP A 177 -23.91 -6.59 6.97
N GLU A 178 -24.85 -6.53 6.00
CA GLU A 178 -25.33 -7.71 5.28
C GLU A 178 -24.20 -8.41 4.50
N LEU A 179 -23.33 -7.65 3.82
CA LEU A 179 -22.17 -8.22 3.13
C LEU A 179 -21.21 -8.89 4.12
N TRP A 180 -20.98 -8.26 5.28
CA TRP A 180 -20.15 -8.79 6.36
C TRP A 180 -20.70 -10.08 6.96
N HIS A 181 -21.99 -10.12 7.26
CA HIS A 181 -22.68 -11.32 7.76
C HIS A 181 -22.65 -12.48 6.78
N GLY A 182 -22.57 -12.20 5.48
CA GLY A 182 -22.54 -13.23 4.43
C GLY A 182 -21.14 -13.79 4.14
N MET A 183 -20.10 -13.42 4.92
CA MET A 183 -18.75 -13.98 4.77
C MET A 183 -18.61 -15.31 5.52
N GLU A 184 -18.50 -16.42 4.80
CA GLU A 184 -18.39 -17.78 5.35
C GLU A 184 -16.93 -18.14 5.70
N PHE A 185 -16.33 -17.47 6.68
CA PHE A 185 -14.94 -17.74 7.12
C PHE A 185 -14.73 -19.19 7.56
N ASP A 186 -15.73 -19.81 8.18
CA ASP A 186 -15.69 -21.21 8.61
C ASP A 186 -15.63 -22.19 7.43
N TRP A 187 -16.17 -21.84 6.25
CA TRP A 187 -15.98 -22.61 5.01
C TRP A 187 -14.50 -22.70 4.63
N TYR A 188 -13.77 -21.58 4.76
CA TYR A 188 -12.36 -21.48 4.38
C TYR A 188 -11.40 -22.24 5.32
N ARG A 189 -11.92 -23.01 6.26
CA ARG A 189 -11.17 -24.00 7.04
C ARG A 189 -10.96 -25.33 6.31
N ASN A 190 -11.41 -25.49 5.08
CA ASN A 190 -11.25 -26.68 4.26
C ASN A 190 -11.54 -28.00 5.06
N GLY A 191 -12.80 -28.21 5.45
CA GLY A 191 -13.20 -29.37 6.20
C GLY A 191 -12.96 -29.27 7.73
N ASN A 192 -13.12 -28.08 8.30
CA ASN A 192 -12.99 -27.81 9.74
C ASN A 192 -11.55 -27.96 10.30
N GLN A 193 -10.52 -27.79 9.50
CA GLN A 193 -9.14 -27.72 9.97
C GLN A 193 -8.91 -26.49 10.87
N ASN A 194 -7.89 -26.52 11.74
CA ASN A 194 -7.52 -25.39 12.58
C ASN A 194 -6.58 -24.43 11.85
N VAL A 195 -6.91 -24.06 10.62
CA VAL A 195 -6.19 -23.11 9.77
C VAL A 195 -7.16 -22.59 8.71
N LEU A 196 -6.95 -21.35 8.26
CA LEU A 196 -7.66 -20.79 7.10
C LEU A 196 -6.89 -21.07 5.82
N TYR A 197 -7.61 -21.20 4.70
CA TYR A 197 -7.04 -21.37 3.38
C TYR A 197 -7.30 -20.13 2.53
N TRP A 198 -6.34 -19.77 1.68
CA TRP A 198 -6.37 -18.56 0.88
C TRP A 198 -7.42 -18.60 -0.20
N HIS A 199 -7.42 -19.67 -1.00
CA HIS A 199 -8.21 -19.78 -2.23
C HIS A 199 -9.19 -20.95 -2.22
N TRP A 200 -10.36 -20.71 -2.75
CA TRP A 200 -11.30 -21.78 -3.15
C TRP A 200 -11.78 -21.53 -4.57
N SER A 201 -11.76 -22.57 -5.41
CA SER A 201 -12.19 -22.51 -6.81
C SER A 201 -13.46 -23.33 -7.05
N PRO A 202 -14.47 -22.79 -7.77
CA PRO A 202 -15.64 -23.55 -8.15
C PRO A 202 -15.32 -24.73 -9.09
N ASN A 203 -14.18 -24.68 -9.79
CA ASN A 203 -13.77 -25.70 -10.76
C ASN A 203 -12.74 -26.68 -10.20
N TYR A 204 -11.88 -26.20 -9.26
CA TYR A 204 -10.73 -26.96 -8.75
C TYR A 204 -10.80 -27.19 -7.24
N GLY A 205 -11.85 -26.69 -6.54
CA GLY A 205 -11.98 -26.82 -5.10
C GLY A 205 -10.77 -26.24 -4.36
N TRP A 206 -10.14 -27.04 -3.52
CA TRP A 206 -9.00 -26.70 -2.70
C TRP A 206 -7.64 -27.05 -3.32
N GLU A 207 -7.55 -27.27 -4.64
CA GLU A 207 -6.31 -27.75 -5.29
C GLU A 207 -5.12 -26.80 -5.18
N MET A 208 -5.33 -25.50 -4.92
CA MET A 208 -4.22 -24.58 -4.62
C MET A 208 -3.56 -24.92 -3.28
N ASN A 209 -4.30 -25.48 -2.34
CA ASN A 209 -3.83 -25.99 -1.06
C ASN A 209 -2.88 -25.04 -0.34
N PHE A 210 -3.29 -23.77 -0.17
CA PHE A 210 -2.47 -22.72 0.41
C PHE A 210 -3.00 -22.32 1.80
N PRO A 211 -2.56 -23.00 2.88
CA PRO A 211 -2.92 -22.61 4.24
C PRO A 211 -2.26 -21.30 4.65
N LEU A 212 -3.00 -20.46 5.39
CA LEU A 212 -2.54 -19.18 5.93
C LEU A 212 -1.79 -19.39 7.23
N GLU A 213 -0.52 -19.71 7.17
CA GLU A 213 0.32 -20.00 8.32
C GLU A 213 1.52 -19.05 8.41
N GLY A 214 1.87 -18.62 9.63
CA GLY A 214 3.03 -17.76 9.87
C GLY A 214 2.81 -16.29 9.51
N TYR A 215 3.80 -15.47 9.84
CA TYR A 215 3.69 -14.03 9.67
C TYR A 215 3.90 -13.59 8.22
N ASN A 216 2.89 -12.92 7.72
CA ASN A 216 2.83 -12.20 6.45
C ASN A 216 1.71 -11.13 6.55
N GLU A 217 1.13 -10.72 5.44
CA GLU A 217 0.02 -9.76 5.36
C GLU A 217 -1.32 -10.23 5.94
N CYS A 218 -1.48 -11.54 6.24
CA CYS A 218 -2.78 -12.18 6.46
C CYS A 218 -3.34 -12.04 7.90
N LEU A 219 -2.70 -11.31 8.81
CA LEU A 219 -3.19 -11.19 10.20
C LEU A 219 -4.64 -10.69 10.26
N ILE A 220 -4.99 -9.69 9.46
CA ILE A 220 -6.35 -9.13 9.43
C ILE A 220 -7.40 -10.18 9.05
N THR A 221 -7.06 -11.14 8.22
CA THR A 221 -7.97 -12.24 7.83
C THR A 221 -8.37 -13.06 9.05
N TYR A 222 -7.44 -13.39 9.94
CA TYR A 222 -7.73 -14.11 11.17
C TYR A 222 -8.51 -13.27 12.19
N ILE A 223 -8.23 -11.97 12.27
CA ILE A 223 -8.97 -11.04 13.15
C ILE A 223 -10.42 -10.95 12.70
N LEU A 224 -10.66 -10.75 11.40
CA LEU A 224 -12.01 -10.70 10.85
C LEU A 224 -12.72 -12.05 11.00
N ALA A 225 -12.05 -13.16 10.72
CA ALA A 225 -12.63 -14.49 10.89
C ALA A 225 -13.01 -14.78 12.35
N ALA A 226 -12.21 -14.37 13.32
CA ALA A 226 -12.51 -14.54 14.74
C ALA A 226 -13.66 -13.63 15.21
N SER A 227 -13.81 -12.45 14.61
CA SER A 227 -14.83 -11.47 14.95
C SER A 227 -16.12 -11.55 14.12
N SER A 228 -16.19 -12.49 13.16
CA SER A 228 -17.39 -12.67 12.33
C SER A 228 -18.63 -12.93 13.19
N PRO A 229 -19.75 -12.21 12.97
CA PRO A 229 -20.96 -12.37 13.76
C PRO A 229 -21.72 -13.68 13.47
N THR A 230 -21.52 -14.27 12.30
CA THR A 230 -22.27 -15.42 11.79
C THR A 230 -21.43 -16.66 11.51
N HIS A 231 -20.20 -16.47 11.02
CA HIS A 231 -19.30 -17.53 10.56
C HIS A 231 -17.92 -17.43 11.22
N SER A 232 -17.91 -17.22 12.54
CA SER A 232 -16.67 -17.12 13.30
C SER A 232 -15.89 -18.44 13.34
N VAL A 233 -14.57 -18.34 13.42
CA VAL A 233 -13.69 -19.49 13.52
C VAL A 233 -13.16 -19.65 14.95
N PRO A 234 -12.88 -20.91 15.39
CA PRO A 234 -12.30 -21.15 16.72
C PRO A 234 -10.94 -20.47 16.89
N ALA A 235 -10.60 -20.08 18.12
CA ALA A 235 -9.29 -19.55 18.48
C ALA A 235 -8.13 -20.51 18.11
N ALA A 236 -8.39 -21.81 18.03
CA ALA A 236 -7.43 -22.79 17.53
C ALA A 236 -6.91 -22.48 16.12
N CYS A 237 -7.73 -21.90 15.23
CA CYS A 237 -7.29 -21.49 13.90
C CYS A 237 -6.16 -20.45 13.97
N TYR A 238 -6.25 -19.51 14.91
CA TYR A 238 -5.20 -18.54 15.14
C TYR A 238 -3.96 -19.16 15.80
N HIS A 239 -4.14 -19.94 16.87
CA HIS A 239 -3.03 -20.46 17.67
C HIS A 239 -2.29 -21.61 16.98
N GLU A 240 -2.99 -22.56 16.40
CA GLU A 240 -2.41 -23.74 15.76
C GLU A 240 -2.06 -23.48 14.28
N GLY A 241 -2.96 -22.80 13.54
CA GLY A 241 -2.76 -22.42 12.15
C GLY A 241 -1.78 -21.25 12.01
N TRP A 242 -2.26 -20.02 12.12
CA TRP A 242 -1.42 -18.85 11.88
C TRP A 242 -0.16 -18.82 12.76
N ALA A 243 -0.30 -19.02 14.06
CA ALA A 243 0.83 -18.96 14.99
C ALA A 243 1.65 -20.26 15.08
N ARG A 244 1.27 -21.31 14.33
CA ARG A 244 1.99 -22.60 14.30
C ARG A 244 2.29 -23.14 15.72
N SER A 245 1.30 -23.07 16.61
CA SER A 245 1.45 -23.46 18.02
C SER A 245 2.64 -22.80 18.74
N GLY A 246 2.95 -21.55 18.39
CA GLY A 246 4.08 -20.77 18.89
C GLY A 246 5.35 -20.86 18.05
N GLY A 247 5.39 -21.69 17.03
CA GLY A 247 6.51 -21.78 16.08
C GLY A 247 6.75 -20.50 15.27
N ILE A 248 5.81 -19.56 15.31
CA ILE A 248 5.90 -18.25 14.67
C ILE A 248 6.92 -17.31 15.32
N LYS A 249 7.33 -17.56 16.59
CA LYS A 249 8.28 -16.68 17.29
C LYS A 249 9.66 -16.71 16.64
N SER A 250 10.31 -15.56 16.57
CA SER A 250 11.63 -15.38 16.01
C SER A 250 12.64 -14.87 17.03
N ALA A 251 13.91 -15.19 16.82
CA ALA A 251 15.05 -14.61 17.54
C ALA A 251 15.95 -13.75 16.62
N SER A 252 15.55 -13.55 15.36
CA SER A 252 16.33 -12.77 14.39
C SER A 252 16.37 -11.28 14.77
N LYS A 253 17.52 -10.65 14.52
CA LYS A 253 17.76 -9.22 14.82
C LYS A 253 18.57 -8.57 13.70
N PRO A 254 18.03 -8.50 12.47
CA PRO A 254 18.75 -7.85 11.38
C PRO A 254 19.02 -6.39 11.72
N TYR A 255 20.26 -5.97 11.52
CA TYR A 255 20.75 -4.63 11.84
C TYR A 255 20.48 -4.16 13.28
N GLY A 256 20.27 -5.11 14.23
CA GLY A 256 19.95 -4.81 15.63
C GLY A 256 18.47 -4.63 15.93
N TYR A 257 17.58 -4.72 14.95
CA TYR A 257 16.13 -4.61 15.11
C TYR A 257 15.52 -6.02 15.29
N PRO A 258 14.95 -6.36 16.47
CA PRO A 258 14.34 -7.65 16.69
C PRO A 258 13.11 -7.86 15.79
N LEU A 259 13.12 -8.92 15.01
CA LEU A 259 11.92 -9.43 14.34
C LEU A 259 11.26 -10.43 15.31
N GLU A 260 10.22 -10.02 16.02
CA GLU A 260 9.57 -10.86 17.05
C GLU A 260 8.87 -12.08 16.45
N LEU A 261 8.47 -11.98 15.17
CA LEU A 261 7.83 -13.04 14.41
C LEU A 261 8.70 -13.48 13.23
N LYS A 262 8.63 -14.77 12.89
CA LYS A 262 9.28 -15.32 11.68
C LYS A 262 8.53 -14.90 10.44
N HIS A 263 9.18 -14.14 9.60
CA HIS A 263 8.66 -13.76 8.30
C HIS A 263 8.72 -14.95 7.34
N ASN A 264 7.60 -15.31 6.75
CA ASN A 264 7.50 -16.49 5.87
C ASN A 264 8.49 -16.43 4.70
N GLY A 265 9.45 -17.37 4.64
CA GLY A 265 10.47 -17.42 3.59
C GLY A 265 11.54 -16.32 3.67
N ALA A 266 11.53 -15.46 4.72
CA ALA A 266 12.47 -14.36 4.92
C ALA A 266 12.85 -14.20 6.41
N GLU A 267 13.05 -15.31 7.11
CA GLU A 267 13.13 -15.36 8.58
C GLU A 267 14.33 -14.60 9.15
N GLU A 268 15.42 -14.46 8.41
CA GLU A 268 16.66 -13.84 8.91
C GLU A 268 16.68 -12.32 8.76
N LYS A 269 16.16 -11.78 7.64
CA LYS A 269 16.33 -10.38 7.28
C LYS A 269 15.02 -9.59 7.15
N GLY A 270 13.89 -10.28 7.17
CA GLY A 270 12.58 -9.69 6.96
C GLY A 270 12.08 -9.79 5.53
N GLY A 271 10.77 -9.91 5.39
CA GLY A 271 10.07 -9.99 4.11
C GLY A 271 9.80 -8.62 3.47
N PRO A 272 9.00 -8.57 2.41
CA PRO A 272 8.60 -7.32 1.77
C PRO A 272 7.75 -6.47 2.71
N LEU A 273 7.89 -5.14 2.65
CA LEU A 273 7.29 -4.24 3.63
C LEU A 273 5.76 -4.18 3.61
N PHE A 274 5.08 -4.62 2.55
CA PHE A 274 3.62 -4.67 2.57
C PHE A 274 3.07 -5.56 3.70
N TRP A 275 3.85 -6.52 4.21
CA TRP A 275 3.49 -7.30 5.40
C TRP A 275 3.36 -6.46 6.67
N ALA A 276 4.07 -5.33 6.73
CA ALA A 276 3.92 -4.37 7.82
C ALA A 276 2.80 -3.34 7.58
N HIS A 277 2.17 -3.34 6.40
CA HIS A 277 1.18 -2.33 6.03
C HIS A 277 -0.25 -2.87 5.95
N TYR A 278 -0.51 -3.92 5.15
CA TYR A 278 -1.85 -4.29 4.70
C TYR A 278 -2.83 -4.61 5.82
N SER A 279 -2.43 -5.41 6.82
CA SER A 279 -3.26 -5.66 7.97
C SER A 279 -3.45 -4.43 8.86
N TYR A 280 -2.49 -3.51 8.87
CA TYR A 280 -2.43 -2.40 9.83
C TYR A 280 -2.92 -1.07 9.29
N ILE A 281 -3.49 -1.05 8.09
CA ILE A 281 -4.16 0.15 7.56
C ILE A 281 -5.39 0.47 8.42
N GLY A 282 -6.21 -0.53 8.73
CA GLY A 282 -7.40 -0.39 9.57
C GLY A 282 -7.24 -0.95 10.98
N LEU A 283 -6.16 -1.68 11.29
CA LEU A 283 -5.85 -2.22 12.59
C LEU A 283 -4.69 -1.45 13.22
N ASP A 284 -4.96 -0.71 14.29
CA ASP A 284 -3.91 0.02 15.01
C ASP A 284 -2.97 -0.95 15.75
N PRO A 285 -1.68 -1.04 15.40
CA PRO A 285 -0.74 -1.92 16.07
C PRO A 285 -0.30 -1.40 17.45
N ARG A 286 -0.60 -0.13 17.78
CA ARG A 286 -0.24 0.46 19.09
C ARG A 286 -1.03 -0.24 20.18
N ASN A 287 -0.32 -0.69 21.22
CA ASN A 287 -0.89 -1.48 22.33
C ASN A 287 -1.51 -2.84 21.93
N LEU A 288 -1.34 -3.27 20.68
CA LEU A 288 -1.74 -4.60 20.25
C LEU A 288 -0.64 -5.61 20.62
N THR A 289 -0.97 -6.49 21.56
CA THR A 289 -0.02 -7.51 22.09
C THR A 289 -0.75 -8.81 22.37
N ASP A 290 -0.13 -9.91 22.03
CA ASP A 290 -0.57 -11.24 22.42
C ASP A 290 0.58 -12.06 23.02
N GLN A 291 0.39 -13.37 23.16
CA GLN A 291 1.44 -14.26 23.70
C GLN A 291 2.63 -14.46 22.74
N TYR A 292 2.56 -13.99 21.50
CA TYR A 292 3.58 -14.20 20.47
C TYR A 292 4.43 -12.97 20.25
N ALA A 293 3.84 -11.77 20.23
CA ALA A 293 4.54 -10.53 19.90
C ALA A 293 3.83 -9.27 20.42
N ASN A 294 4.60 -8.18 20.45
CA ASN A 294 4.08 -6.81 20.45
C ASN A 294 4.05 -6.32 19.01
N TYR A 295 2.85 -6.10 18.47
CA TYR A 295 2.68 -5.81 17.03
C TYR A 295 3.19 -4.44 16.61
N TRP A 296 3.26 -3.47 17.53
CA TRP A 296 3.96 -2.23 17.26
C TRP A 296 5.46 -2.46 17.00
N ASN A 297 6.10 -3.28 17.81
CA ASN A 297 7.49 -3.65 17.60
C ASN A 297 7.69 -4.43 16.30
N VAL A 298 6.75 -5.36 15.98
CA VAL A 298 6.80 -6.14 14.73
C VAL A 298 6.88 -5.23 13.52
N VAL A 299 5.94 -4.29 13.36
CA VAL A 299 5.87 -3.44 12.17
C VAL A 299 6.99 -2.39 12.14
N ARG A 300 7.28 -1.76 13.29
CA ARG A 300 8.33 -0.75 13.39
C ARG A 300 9.72 -1.31 13.12
N ASN A 301 10.04 -2.44 13.75
CA ASN A 301 11.34 -3.05 13.58
C ASN A 301 11.54 -3.62 12.16
N HIS A 302 10.47 -4.11 11.54
CA HIS A 302 10.50 -4.53 10.15
C HIS A 302 10.83 -3.34 9.22
N ALA A 303 10.12 -2.20 9.37
CA ALA A 303 10.37 -1.00 8.59
C ALA A 303 11.79 -0.45 8.80
N MET A 304 12.26 -0.40 10.06
CA MET A 304 13.61 0.05 10.39
C MET A 304 14.71 -0.90 9.87
N SER A 305 14.44 -2.20 9.85
CA SER A 305 15.38 -3.18 9.28
C SER A 305 15.53 -3.02 7.76
N ASP A 306 14.43 -2.82 7.04
CA ASP A 306 14.44 -2.55 5.60
C ASP A 306 15.15 -1.23 5.28
N TYR A 307 14.81 -0.16 6.02
CA TYR A 307 15.53 1.12 5.94
C TYR A 307 17.03 0.93 6.09
N GLN A 308 17.45 0.25 7.16
CA GLN A 308 18.88 0.06 7.45
C GLN A 308 19.58 -0.84 6.43
N TYR A 309 18.87 -1.81 5.85
CA TYR A 309 19.36 -2.58 4.71
C TYR A 309 19.67 -1.67 3.51
N CYS A 310 18.74 -0.81 3.15
CA CYS A 310 18.93 0.13 2.03
C CYS A 310 20.05 1.14 2.31
N VAL A 311 20.16 1.66 3.55
CA VAL A 311 21.25 2.56 3.96
C VAL A 311 22.61 1.86 3.92
N THR A 312 22.69 0.62 4.40
CA THR A 312 23.92 -0.19 4.35
C THR A 312 24.28 -0.58 2.92
N ASN A 313 23.27 -0.77 2.08
CA ASN A 313 23.40 -1.08 0.66
C ASN A 313 24.43 -2.19 0.35
N PRO A 314 24.25 -3.40 0.89
CA PRO A 314 25.28 -4.45 0.80
C PRO A 314 25.54 -4.93 -0.63
N LYS A 315 24.62 -4.68 -1.56
CA LYS A 315 24.76 -5.02 -2.98
C LYS A 315 25.32 -3.87 -3.83
N GLY A 316 25.50 -2.67 -3.27
CA GLY A 316 26.12 -1.53 -3.94
C GLY A 316 25.24 -0.89 -5.04
N TYR A 317 23.93 -1.00 -4.95
CA TYR A 317 23.02 -0.40 -5.94
C TYR A 317 23.04 1.13 -5.87
N LYS A 318 23.03 1.78 -7.03
CA LYS A 318 22.97 3.24 -7.13
C LYS A 318 21.65 3.75 -6.59
N GLY A 319 21.70 4.86 -5.85
CA GLY A 319 20.55 5.56 -5.34
C GLY A 319 20.05 5.08 -3.98
N TYR A 320 20.42 3.87 -3.53
CA TYR A 320 20.08 3.40 -2.19
C TYR A 320 20.73 4.27 -1.11
N GLY A 321 19.96 4.67 -0.12
CA GLY A 321 20.45 5.51 0.97
C GLY A 321 19.34 6.04 1.87
N PRO A 322 19.66 6.97 2.80
CA PRO A 322 18.70 7.48 3.78
C PRO A 322 17.49 8.20 3.19
N ASP A 323 17.60 8.75 2.00
CA ASP A 323 16.55 9.47 1.28
C ASP A 323 16.00 8.68 0.05
N CYS A 324 16.40 7.42 -0.09
CA CYS A 324 15.94 6.54 -1.16
C CYS A 324 16.00 5.08 -0.71
N TRP A 325 14.91 4.60 -0.11
CA TRP A 325 14.79 3.27 0.47
C TRP A 325 13.37 2.72 0.30
N GLY A 326 13.21 1.42 0.51
CA GLY A 326 11.94 0.74 0.57
C GLY A 326 11.82 -0.42 -0.40
N LEU A 327 11.81 -1.64 0.16
CA LEU A 327 11.64 -2.89 -0.57
C LEU A 327 10.28 -3.49 -0.24
N THR A 328 9.45 -3.67 -1.27
CA THR A 328 8.17 -4.35 -1.18
C THR A 328 7.81 -4.96 -2.52
N ALA A 329 6.66 -5.65 -2.61
CA ALA A 329 6.18 -6.13 -3.90
C ALA A 329 5.99 -4.97 -4.87
N SER A 330 6.50 -5.11 -6.07
CA SER A 330 6.38 -4.15 -7.16
C SER A 330 6.97 -4.69 -8.46
N TYR A 331 6.85 -3.93 -9.54
CA TYR A 331 7.50 -4.28 -10.80
C TYR A 331 9.01 -4.02 -10.78
N SER A 332 9.71 -4.80 -11.58
CA SER A 332 11.12 -4.61 -11.96
C SER A 332 11.23 -4.74 -13.48
N ILE A 333 12.43 -4.58 -14.03
CA ILE A 333 12.69 -4.89 -15.46
C ILE A 333 12.42 -6.35 -15.82
N ASN A 334 12.35 -7.25 -14.82
CA ASN A 334 12.10 -8.67 -14.99
C ASN A 334 10.63 -9.07 -14.69
N GLY A 335 9.74 -8.11 -14.48
CA GLY A 335 8.35 -8.34 -14.08
C GLY A 335 8.10 -8.08 -12.60
N TYR A 336 6.89 -8.44 -12.13
CA TYR A 336 6.47 -8.26 -10.74
C TYR A 336 7.18 -9.24 -9.81
N SER A 337 7.64 -8.75 -8.66
CA SER A 337 8.32 -9.57 -7.66
C SER A 337 8.16 -8.96 -6.26
N ALA A 338 8.19 -9.80 -5.24
CA ALA A 338 8.24 -9.37 -3.84
C ALA A 338 9.70 -9.02 -3.47
N HIS A 339 10.05 -7.73 -3.62
CA HIS A 339 11.39 -7.26 -3.25
C HIS A 339 11.54 -7.22 -1.72
N MET A 340 12.67 -7.73 -1.25
CA MET A 340 13.06 -7.81 0.16
C MET A 340 14.59 -8.01 0.20
N PRO A 341 15.28 -7.94 1.34
CA PRO A 341 16.73 -8.08 1.41
C PRO A 341 17.30 -9.34 0.69
N ASP A 342 16.58 -10.47 0.79
CA ASP A 342 17.00 -11.71 0.13
C ASP A 342 16.60 -11.79 -1.36
N ASN A 343 15.64 -10.97 -1.80
CA ASN A 343 15.22 -10.84 -3.20
C ASN A 343 15.31 -9.38 -3.66
N ASP A 344 16.43 -8.74 -3.48
CA ASP A 344 16.68 -7.37 -3.90
C ASP A 344 17.27 -7.33 -5.31
N LEU A 345 16.55 -6.67 -6.22
CA LEU A 345 16.89 -6.52 -7.64
C LEU A 345 17.34 -5.08 -7.99
N GLY A 346 17.68 -4.26 -6.99
CA GLY A 346 18.06 -2.86 -7.23
C GLY A 346 16.88 -1.95 -7.57
N VAL A 347 15.68 -2.30 -7.08
CA VAL A 347 14.43 -1.57 -7.30
C VAL A 347 13.97 -0.95 -5.99
N ILE A 348 13.59 0.32 -6.04
CA ILE A 348 12.94 1.04 -4.94
C ILE A 348 11.46 1.21 -5.27
N THR A 349 10.62 0.93 -4.28
CA THR A 349 9.16 1.05 -4.37
C THR A 349 8.73 2.16 -3.42
N PRO A 350 8.29 3.33 -3.93
CA PRO A 350 7.96 4.47 -3.07
C PRO A 350 6.95 4.16 -1.97
N THR A 351 5.96 3.31 -2.24
CA THR A 351 4.95 2.92 -1.26
C THR A 351 5.56 2.28 -0.01
N ALA A 352 6.66 1.54 -0.11
CA ALA A 352 7.31 0.90 1.03
C ALA A 352 7.73 1.91 2.11
N ALA A 353 8.42 2.98 1.71
CA ALA A 353 8.83 4.05 2.61
C ALA A 353 7.64 4.93 3.05
N LEU A 354 6.75 5.28 2.11
CA LEU A 354 5.66 6.23 2.39
C LEU A 354 4.54 5.62 3.24
N SER A 355 4.27 4.33 3.09
CA SER A 355 3.31 3.63 3.95
C SER A 355 3.88 3.30 5.34
N SER A 356 5.17 3.51 5.53
CA SER A 356 5.84 3.36 6.84
C SER A 356 5.81 4.63 7.71
N PHE A 357 5.19 5.73 7.27
CA PHE A 357 5.10 6.98 8.04
C PHE A 357 4.68 6.80 9.50
N PRO A 358 3.69 5.96 9.86
CA PRO A 358 3.34 5.75 11.26
C PRO A 358 4.47 5.16 12.09
N TYR A 359 5.42 4.44 11.47
CA TYR A 359 6.46 3.65 12.13
C TYR A 359 7.84 4.34 12.11
N THR A 360 8.13 5.07 11.04
CA THR A 360 9.43 5.66 10.71
C THR A 360 9.27 7.08 10.14
N PRO A 361 8.65 8.03 10.89
CA PRO A 361 8.26 9.33 10.34
C PRO A 361 9.43 10.17 9.80
N GLU A 362 10.60 10.11 10.44
CA GLU A 362 11.77 10.86 10.01
C GLU A 362 12.38 10.26 8.73
N GLU A 363 12.55 8.95 8.68
CA GLU A 363 13.10 8.20 7.56
C GLU A 363 12.14 8.25 6.35
N SER A 364 10.83 8.12 6.61
CA SER A 364 9.79 8.24 5.57
C SER A 364 9.73 9.64 4.97
N MET A 365 9.88 10.68 5.80
CA MET A 365 9.93 12.07 5.32
C MET A 365 11.20 12.34 4.51
N ALA A 366 12.35 11.79 4.92
CA ALA A 366 13.59 11.89 4.15
C ALA A 366 13.42 11.23 2.77
N ALA A 367 12.83 10.02 2.72
CA ALA A 367 12.52 9.32 1.47
C ALA A 367 11.54 10.12 0.60
N LEU A 368 10.45 10.65 1.17
CA LEU A 368 9.49 11.46 0.45
C LEU A 368 10.14 12.65 -0.25
N LYS A 369 11.00 13.38 0.46
CA LYS A 369 11.78 14.49 -0.10
C LYS A 369 12.76 14.03 -1.18
N GLY A 370 13.40 12.88 -0.98
CA GLY A 370 14.32 12.26 -1.93
C GLY A 370 13.60 11.87 -3.22
N PHE A 371 12.46 11.20 -3.10
CA PHE A 371 11.62 10.81 -4.24
C PHE A 371 11.07 12.03 -4.98
N TYR A 372 10.54 13.02 -4.28
CA TYR A 372 9.97 14.22 -4.91
C TYR A 372 10.99 15.00 -5.74
N LYS A 373 12.25 15.01 -5.34
CA LYS A 373 13.36 15.60 -6.11
C LYS A 373 13.63 14.91 -7.45
N GLN A 374 13.22 13.64 -7.62
CA GLN A 374 13.37 12.93 -8.90
C GLN A 374 12.42 13.48 -9.98
N GLY A 375 11.40 14.24 -9.59
CA GLY A 375 10.47 14.92 -10.48
C GLY A 375 9.70 13.95 -11.39
N SER A 376 9.44 14.37 -12.62
CA SER A 376 8.62 13.63 -13.59
C SER A 376 9.17 12.25 -13.98
N TRP A 377 10.38 11.90 -13.56
CA TRP A 377 10.91 10.58 -13.82
C TRP A 377 10.14 9.49 -13.08
N ILE A 378 9.70 9.77 -11.83
CA ILE A 378 8.97 8.81 -11.01
C ILE A 378 7.63 9.35 -10.50
N TRP A 379 7.21 10.53 -10.95
CA TRP A 379 6.03 11.25 -10.48
C TRP A 379 5.12 11.67 -11.61
N GLY A 380 3.83 11.36 -11.50
CA GLY A 380 2.84 11.68 -12.52
C GLY A 380 1.48 12.09 -11.95
N LYS A 381 0.42 11.79 -12.72
CA LYS A 381 -0.95 12.22 -12.43
C LYS A 381 -1.44 11.76 -11.04
N TYR A 382 -1.15 10.52 -10.68
CA TYR A 382 -1.64 9.89 -9.45
C TYR A 382 -0.54 9.74 -8.37
N GLY A 383 0.48 10.57 -8.40
CA GLY A 383 1.59 10.51 -7.47
C GLY A 383 2.78 9.72 -8.03
N PHE A 384 3.49 9.02 -7.17
CA PHE A 384 4.63 8.20 -7.57
C PHE A 384 4.19 7.00 -8.40
N TYR A 385 4.97 6.63 -9.41
CA TYR A 385 4.81 5.36 -10.11
C TYR A 385 5.14 4.19 -9.18
N ASP A 386 4.69 2.99 -9.56
CA ASP A 386 4.83 1.79 -8.75
C ASP A 386 6.27 1.56 -8.27
N ALA A 387 7.24 1.59 -9.19
CA ALA A 387 8.63 1.31 -8.87
C ALA A 387 9.63 2.01 -9.79
N PHE A 388 10.87 2.14 -9.32
CA PHE A 388 11.97 2.65 -10.12
C PHE A 388 13.32 2.06 -9.70
N SER A 389 14.29 2.07 -10.62
CA SER A 389 15.66 1.65 -10.37
C SER A 389 16.64 2.72 -10.83
N PRO A 390 17.30 3.46 -9.92
CA PRO A 390 18.38 4.38 -10.29
C PRO A 390 19.57 3.64 -10.89
N ASN A 391 19.77 2.36 -10.51
CA ASN A 391 20.85 1.54 -11.03
C ASN A 391 20.68 1.26 -12.53
N GLU A 392 19.46 0.87 -12.93
CA GLU A 392 19.09 0.54 -14.31
C GLU A 392 18.57 1.76 -15.09
N LYS A 393 18.44 2.92 -14.44
CA LYS A 393 17.79 4.14 -15.01
C LYS A 393 16.41 3.82 -15.58
N TRP A 394 15.65 3.02 -14.84
CA TRP A 394 14.35 2.49 -15.23
C TRP A 394 13.27 2.95 -14.26
N THR A 395 12.08 3.18 -14.78
CA THR A 395 10.83 3.33 -14.03
C THR A 395 9.71 2.60 -14.75
N VAL A 396 8.78 2.07 -13.98
CA VAL A 396 7.63 1.38 -14.54
C VAL A 396 6.62 2.38 -15.13
N PRO A 397 6.03 2.12 -16.33
CA PRO A 397 5.13 3.06 -16.98
C PRO A 397 3.66 2.91 -16.52
N HIS A 398 3.41 2.56 -15.26
CA HIS A 398 2.06 2.41 -14.71
C HIS A 398 2.03 2.58 -13.18
N TYR A 399 0.80 2.68 -12.67
CA TYR A 399 0.45 2.59 -11.26
C TYR A 399 -0.24 1.26 -11.01
N LEU A 400 -0.08 0.70 -9.82
CA LEU A 400 -0.71 -0.54 -9.40
C LEU A 400 -1.56 -0.29 -8.14
N ALA A 401 -2.81 -0.73 -8.15
CA ALA A 401 -3.73 -0.41 -7.06
C ALA A 401 -3.25 -0.93 -5.71
N ILE A 402 -2.91 -2.22 -5.64
CA ILE A 402 -2.54 -2.87 -4.37
C ILE A 402 -1.31 -2.20 -3.72
N ASP A 403 -0.38 -1.67 -4.52
CA ASP A 403 0.82 -1.00 -4.05
C ASP A 403 0.55 0.47 -3.71
N GLN A 404 -0.23 1.20 -4.56
CA GLN A 404 -0.53 2.62 -4.36
C GLN A 404 -1.46 2.88 -3.17
N CYS A 405 -2.39 1.96 -2.88
CA CYS A 405 -3.49 2.18 -1.95
C CYS A 405 -3.06 2.52 -0.54
N THR A 406 -1.95 1.97 -0.11
CA THR A 406 -1.49 2.09 1.28
C THR A 406 -0.98 3.48 1.63
N ILE A 407 -0.48 4.25 0.65
CA ILE A 407 0.16 5.55 0.88
C ILE A 407 -0.81 6.54 1.55
N ALA A 408 -1.99 6.75 0.96
CA ALA A 408 -2.91 7.78 1.45
C ALA A 408 -3.45 7.47 2.86
N PRO A 409 -3.96 6.27 3.18
CA PRO A 409 -4.44 5.96 4.52
C PRO A 409 -3.31 5.86 5.55
N MET A 410 -2.10 5.43 5.19
CA MET A 410 -0.99 5.36 6.13
C MET A 410 -0.41 6.74 6.45
N ILE A 411 -0.41 7.68 5.52
CA ILE A 411 -0.13 9.10 5.83
C ILE A 411 -1.21 9.65 6.77
N GLU A 412 -2.50 9.28 6.58
CA GLU A 412 -3.57 9.68 7.50
C GLU A 412 -3.38 9.09 8.90
N ASN A 413 -3.03 7.81 9.00
CA ASN A 413 -2.72 7.15 10.28
C ASN A 413 -1.52 7.76 11.02
N HIS A 414 -0.62 8.41 10.29
CA HIS A 414 0.51 9.15 10.87
C HIS A 414 0.07 10.51 11.42
N ARG A 415 -0.84 11.23 10.74
CA ARG A 415 -1.32 12.57 11.10
C ARG A 415 -2.30 12.56 12.27
#